data_84f34c25c1deb89127fa5110ad038aa7
#
_entry.id   84f34c25c1deb89127fa5110ad038aa7
#
_cell.length_a   1.000
_cell.length_b   1.000
_cell.length_c   1.000
_cell.angle_alpha   90.00
_cell.angle_beta   90.00
_cell.angle_gamma   90.00
#
_symmetry.space_group_name_H-M   'P 1'
#
loop_
_entity.id
_entity.type
_entity.pdbx_description
1 polymer ?
#
loop_
_entity_poly.entity_id
_entity_poly.type
_entity_poly.pdbx_seq_one_letter_code
_entity_poly.pdbx_strand_id
1 'polypeptide(L)'
;LQGYCKSQEIPGGMKMGKVETNKKRKKNALFQTAYELFTDKGFAKTTISDIVNKAGLAKGTFYLYFKDKYDLRDRLIAYQAGKLFEDAHKELDKKEINSFEEEVLFLTDYIIGRFEKQHSLMQFIAKNLSWGIFKNAFSSTEFPEAQGFYEHYLEALNKFNVKCEEPELLLFTIIELLGSTSYNCILYKQPVTMQEYLPHLHRILHQLLIAFTEEA
;
A
#
# COMPACT_ATOMS: atom_id res chain seq x y z
N LEU A 1 -2.52 61.44 3.66
CA LEU A 1 -2.60 60.58 4.83
C LEU A 1 -2.36 59.15 4.38
N GLN A 2 -1.13 58.68 4.60
CA GLN A 2 -0.65 57.34 4.31
C GLN A 2 -1.18 56.38 5.38
N GLY A 3 -1.81 55.28 4.96
CA GLY A 3 -2.20 54.14 5.80
C GLY A 3 -1.43 52.91 5.37
N TYR A 4 -0.42 52.50 6.13
CA TYR A 4 0.35 51.31 6.01
C TYR A 4 -0.52 50.06 6.26
N CYS A 5 -0.71 49.22 5.27
CA CYS A 5 -1.24 47.90 5.47
C CYS A 5 -0.08 46.93 5.78
N LYS A 6 0.10 46.52 7.02
CA LYS A 6 1.02 45.51 7.46
C LYS A 6 0.48 44.13 6.99
N SER A 7 1.18 43.53 6.05
CA SER A 7 1.05 42.10 5.75
C SER A 7 1.51 41.28 6.97
N GLN A 8 0.57 40.53 7.56
CA GLN A 8 0.88 39.54 8.58
C GLN A 8 1.54 38.35 7.90
N GLU A 9 2.83 38.17 8.16
CA GLU A 9 3.54 36.94 7.89
C GLU A 9 3.02 35.84 8.84
N ILE A 10 2.58 34.71 8.28
CA ILE A 10 2.27 33.50 9.03
C ILE A 10 3.59 32.84 9.40
N PRO A 11 3.95 32.69 10.67
CA PRO A 11 5.21 32.09 11.06
C PRO A 11 5.11 30.56 11.06
N GLY A 12 6.08 29.89 10.41
CA GLY A 12 6.62 28.66 10.88
C GLY A 12 6.19 27.38 10.20
N GLY A 13 6.60 27.16 8.97
CA GLY A 13 6.94 25.82 8.55
C GLY A 13 8.09 25.31 9.43
N MET A 14 7.82 24.37 10.32
CA MET A 14 8.83 23.76 11.21
C MET A 14 9.90 23.10 10.35
N LYS A 15 11.06 23.72 10.20
CA LYS A 15 12.23 23.12 9.53
C LYS A 15 12.63 21.89 10.34
N MET A 16 12.38 20.67 9.80
CA MET A 16 12.89 19.44 10.38
C MET A 16 14.39 19.59 10.65
N GLY A 17 14.81 19.29 11.88
CA GLY A 17 16.21 19.42 12.30
C GLY A 17 17.13 18.58 11.42
N LYS A 18 18.35 19.03 11.15
CA LYS A 18 19.37 18.34 10.32
C LYS A 18 19.58 16.86 10.73
N VAL A 19 19.40 16.56 12.01
CA VAL A 19 19.49 15.20 12.57
C VAL A 19 18.32 14.34 12.11
N GLU A 20 17.09 14.85 12.13
CA GLU A 20 15.89 14.16 11.72
C GLU A 20 15.88 13.87 10.22
N THR A 21 16.31 14.83 9.42
CA THR A 21 16.51 14.67 7.98
C THR A 21 17.52 13.57 7.65
N ASN A 22 18.66 13.51 8.38
CA ASN A 22 19.66 12.48 8.21
C ASN A 22 19.15 11.09 8.63
N LYS A 23 18.35 11.01 9.69
CA LYS A 23 17.73 9.76 10.17
C LYS A 23 16.77 9.21 9.12
N LYS A 24 15.86 10.05 8.60
CA LYS A 24 14.92 9.68 7.54
C LYS A 24 15.67 9.24 6.26
N ARG A 25 16.71 9.96 5.85
CA ARG A 25 17.54 9.59 4.69
C ARG A 25 18.17 8.20 4.82
N LYS A 26 18.74 7.87 5.99
CA LYS A 26 19.34 6.55 6.25
C LYS A 26 18.30 5.43 6.25
N LYS A 27 17.14 5.65 6.88
CA LYS A 27 16.01 4.69 6.86
C LYS A 27 15.55 4.43 5.43
N ASN A 28 15.36 5.48 4.63
CA ASN A 28 14.94 5.36 3.24
C ASN A 28 15.99 4.64 2.37
N ALA A 29 17.27 4.89 2.59
CA ALA A 29 18.34 4.18 1.88
C ALA A 29 18.31 2.67 2.17
N LEU A 30 18.07 2.27 3.44
CA LEU A 30 17.92 0.87 3.80
C LEU A 30 16.66 0.25 3.14
N PHE A 31 15.53 0.95 3.14
CA PHE A 31 14.31 0.50 2.48
C PHE A 31 14.50 0.29 0.99
N GLN A 32 15.03 1.29 0.29
CA GLN A 32 15.24 1.21 -1.15
C GLN A 32 16.20 0.06 -1.51
N THR A 33 17.33 -0.01 -0.81
CA THR A 33 18.32 -1.07 -1.04
C THR A 33 17.78 -2.47 -0.75
N ALA A 34 16.99 -2.61 0.32
CA ALA A 34 16.37 -3.88 0.66
C ALA A 34 15.34 -4.30 -0.38
N TYR A 35 14.51 -3.36 -0.86
CA TYR A 35 13.54 -3.63 -1.93
C TYR A 35 14.24 -4.15 -3.19
N GLU A 36 15.27 -3.47 -3.66
CA GLU A 36 16.06 -3.88 -4.81
C GLU A 36 16.65 -5.29 -4.63
N LEU A 37 17.27 -5.56 -3.48
CA LEU A 37 17.88 -6.86 -3.21
C LEU A 37 16.84 -7.99 -3.05
N PHE A 38 15.71 -7.70 -2.42
CA PHE A 38 14.63 -8.69 -2.23
C PHE A 38 13.95 -9.03 -3.55
N THR A 39 13.80 -8.07 -4.45
CA THR A 39 13.19 -8.29 -5.78
C THR A 39 14.16 -8.90 -6.77
N ASP A 40 15.47 -8.64 -6.68
CA ASP A 40 16.49 -9.13 -7.60
C ASP A 40 16.94 -10.58 -7.25
N LYS A 41 17.47 -10.78 -6.05
CA LYS A 41 18.02 -12.10 -5.65
C LYS A 41 17.15 -12.88 -4.65
N GLY A 42 16.03 -12.31 -4.24
CA GLY A 42 15.07 -12.90 -3.32
C GLY A 42 15.39 -12.66 -1.84
N PHE A 43 14.33 -12.69 -1.01
CA PHE A 43 14.43 -12.45 0.43
C PHE A 43 15.37 -13.44 1.13
N ALA A 44 15.26 -14.76 0.83
CA ALA A 44 16.03 -15.79 1.51
C ALA A 44 17.56 -15.61 1.32
N LYS A 45 17.98 -15.24 0.11
CA LYS A 45 19.39 -15.07 -0.26
C LYS A 45 19.98 -13.70 0.11
N THR A 46 19.17 -12.75 0.59
CA THR A 46 19.63 -11.42 0.99
C THR A 46 20.02 -11.42 2.47
N THR A 47 21.20 -10.92 2.80
CA THR A 47 21.65 -10.75 4.19
C THR A 47 21.58 -9.28 4.62
N ILE A 48 21.56 -9.02 5.94
CA ILE A 48 21.67 -7.65 6.48
C ILE A 48 22.97 -7.00 6.02
N SER A 49 24.06 -7.77 5.93
CA SER A 49 25.36 -7.26 5.44
C SER A 49 25.29 -6.80 3.99
N ASP A 50 24.58 -7.54 3.12
CA ASP A 50 24.35 -7.11 1.74
C ASP A 50 23.63 -5.77 1.68
N ILE A 51 22.57 -5.62 2.49
CA ILE A 51 21.75 -4.41 2.51
C ILE A 51 22.57 -3.21 2.97
N VAL A 52 23.28 -3.30 4.10
CA VAL A 52 24.04 -2.17 4.64
C VAL A 52 25.24 -1.80 3.76
N ASN A 53 25.93 -2.79 3.20
CA ASN A 53 27.06 -2.56 2.30
C ASN A 53 26.61 -1.81 1.03
N LYS A 54 25.51 -2.28 0.40
CA LYS A 54 24.96 -1.63 -0.80
C LYS A 54 24.38 -0.24 -0.48
N ALA A 55 23.81 -0.03 0.72
CA ALA A 55 23.33 1.27 1.19
C ALA A 55 24.45 2.23 1.64
N GLY A 56 25.69 1.79 1.71
CA GLY A 56 26.81 2.58 2.21
C GLY A 56 26.71 2.91 3.69
N LEU A 57 26.16 2.00 4.50
CA LEU A 57 25.90 2.19 5.94
C LEU A 57 26.59 1.11 6.78
N ALA A 58 26.88 1.46 8.04
CA ALA A 58 27.40 0.49 9.01
C ALA A 58 26.29 -0.45 9.49
N LYS A 59 26.64 -1.71 9.81
CA LYS A 59 25.69 -2.72 10.31
C LYS A 59 24.95 -2.28 11.59
N GLY A 60 25.63 -1.53 12.49
CA GLY A 60 24.98 -0.94 13.65
C GLY A 60 23.88 0.08 13.31
N THR A 61 23.99 0.76 12.17
CA THR A 61 22.95 1.69 11.69
C THR A 61 21.65 0.95 11.37
N PHE A 62 21.71 -0.28 10.86
CA PHE A 62 20.53 -1.10 10.58
C PHE A 62 19.70 -1.33 11.85
N TYR A 63 20.36 -1.75 12.93
CA TYR A 63 19.71 -2.07 14.20
C TYR A 63 19.16 -0.86 14.97
N LEU A 64 19.47 0.36 14.53
CA LEU A 64 18.81 1.58 15.03
C LEU A 64 17.37 1.75 14.46
N TYR A 65 17.07 1.09 13.34
CA TYR A 65 15.79 1.23 12.64
C TYR A 65 14.96 -0.04 12.61
N PHE A 66 15.61 -1.20 12.55
CA PHE A 66 14.96 -2.50 12.34
C PHE A 66 15.51 -3.53 13.30
N LYS A 67 14.61 -4.32 13.86
CA LYS A 67 14.95 -5.41 14.78
C LYS A 67 15.78 -6.49 14.07
N ASP A 68 15.33 -6.88 12.90
CA ASP A 68 15.95 -7.90 12.06
C ASP A 68 15.52 -7.74 10.59
N LYS A 69 15.91 -8.69 9.74
CA LYS A 69 15.58 -8.69 8.31
C LYS A 69 14.07 -8.89 8.05
N TYR A 70 13.38 -9.60 8.94
CA TYR A 70 11.94 -9.85 8.82
C TYR A 70 11.15 -8.58 9.16
N ASP A 71 11.51 -7.87 10.23
CA ASP A 71 10.94 -6.57 10.57
C ASP A 71 11.11 -5.55 9.41
N LEU A 72 12.30 -5.50 8.81
CA LEU A 72 12.53 -4.67 7.62
C LEU A 72 11.61 -5.08 6.46
N ARG A 73 11.49 -6.39 6.17
CA ARG A 73 10.62 -6.90 5.10
C ARG A 73 9.18 -6.51 5.34
N ASP A 74 8.66 -6.77 6.52
CA ASP A 74 7.24 -6.57 6.85
C ASP A 74 6.87 -5.08 6.76
N ARG A 75 7.74 -4.20 7.25
CA ARG A 75 7.59 -2.75 7.11
C ARG A 75 7.71 -2.29 5.65
N LEU A 76 8.57 -2.91 4.87
CA LEU A 76 8.72 -2.59 3.46
C LEU A 76 7.51 -3.03 2.64
N ILE A 77 6.90 -4.17 2.96
CA ILE A 77 5.64 -4.63 2.37
C ILE A 77 4.53 -3.64 2.67
N ALA A 78 4.36 -3.25 3.93
CA ALA A 78 3.38 -2.27 4.36
C ALA A 78 3.54 -0.92 3.63
N TYR A 79 4.77 -0.44 3.52
CA TYR A 79 5.10 0.79 2.79
C TYR A 79 4.75 0.71 1.29
N GLN A 80 5.13 -0.39 0.63
CA GLN A 80 4.85 -0.55 -0.81
C GLN A 80 3.36 -0.73 -1.09
N ALA A 81 2.65 -1.46 -0.23
CA ALA A 81 1.21 -1.61 -0.33
C ALA A 81 0.49 -0.26 -0.11
N GLY A 82 0.84 0.46 0.97
CA GLY A 82 0.28 1.79 1.24
C GLY A 82 0.49 2.76 0.08
N LYS A 83 1.69 2.79 -0.49
CA LYS A 83 1.97 3.63 -1.66
C LYS A 83 1.15 3.23 -2.89
N LEU A 84 0.95 1.92 -3.11
CA LEU A 84 0.11 1.44 -4.21
C LEU A 84 -1.34 1.92 -4.06
N PHE A 85 -1.87 1.87 -2.84
CA PHE A 85 -3.21 2.35 -2.54
C PHE A 85 -3.32 3.89 -2.63
N GLU A 86 -2.35 4.62 -2.11
CA GLU A 86 -2.30 6.09 -2.24
C GLU A 86 -2.30 6.52 -3.72
N ASP A 87 -1.50 5.85 -4.56
CA ASP A 87 -1.47 6.11 -6.00
C ASP A 87 -2.83 5.77 -6.65
N ALA A 88 -3.49 4.68 -6.21
CA ALA A 88 -4.80 4.29 -6.71
C ALA A 88 -5.88 5.33 -6.37
N HIS A 89 -5.89 5.84 -5.13
CA HIS A 89 -6.83 6.90 -4.71
C HIS A 89 -6.62 8.21 -5.45
N LYS A 90 -5.37 8.62 -5.71
CA LYS A 90 -5.09 9.81 -6.54
C LYS A 90 -5.67 9.72 -7.95
N GLU A 91 -5.75 8.51 -8.50
CA GLU A 91 -6.40 8.29 -9.80
C GLU A 91 -7.93 8.18 -9.68
N LEU A 92 -8.41 7.62 -8.57
CA LEU A 92 -9.84 7.59 -8.24
C LEU A 92 -10.45 9.00 -8.13
N ASP A 93 -9.74 9.92 -7.45
CA ASP A 93 -10.17 11.32 -7.25
C ASP A 93 -10.40 12.09 -8.58
N LYS A 94 -9.88 11.58 -9.70
CA LYS A 94 -10.07 12.15 -11.04
C LYS A 94 -11.30 11.59 -11.76
N LYS A 95 -12.04 10.69 -11.12
CA LYS A 95 -13.17 9.98 -11.71
C LYS A 95 -14.48 10.38 -11.03
N GLU A 96 -15.55 10.33 -11.81
CA GLU A 96 -16.89 10.36 -11.27
C GLU A 96 -17.26 8.93 -10.90
N ILE A 97 -17.38 8.65 -9.61
CA ILE A 97 -17.74 7.34 -9.04
C ILE A 97 -19.09 7.48 -8.36
N ASN A 98 -20.03 6.65 -8.73
CA ASN A 98 -21.43 6.76 -8.35
C ASN A 98 -21.89 5.70 -7.33
N SER A 99 -21.07 4.67 -7.09
CA SER A 99 -21.38 3.60 -6.12
C SER A 99 -20.12 3.06 -5.46
N PHE A 100 -20.31 2.42 -4.31
CA PHE A 100 -19.24 1.72 -3.60
C PHE A 100 -18.65 0.57 -4.45
N GLU A 101 -19.52 -0.15 -5.17
CA GLU A 101 -19.06 -1.21 -6.08
C GLU A 101 -18.15 -0.66 -7.18
N GLU A 102 -18.56 0.46 -7.82
CA GLU A 102 -17.76 1.10 -8.87
C GLU A 102 -16.38 1.53 -8.33
N GLU A 103 -16.30 2.02 -7.10
CA GLU A 103 -15.05 2.36 -6.44
C GLU A 103 -14.18 1.12 -6.22
N VAL A 104 -14.74 0.04 -5.66
CA VAL A 104 -14.02 -1.24 -5.44
C VAL A 104 -13.50 -1.81 -6.75
N LEU A 105 -14.30 -1.82 -7.81
CA LEU A 105 -13.89 -2.32 -9.12
C LEU A 105 -12.78 -1.45 -9.74
N PHE A 106 -12.89 -0.12 -9.65
CA PHE A 106 -11.86 0.79 -10.14
C PHE A 106 -10.51 0.56 -9.42
N LEU A 107 -10.52 0.49 -8.08
CA LEU A 107 -9.30 0.24 -7.30
C LEU A 107 -8.70 -1.12 -7.63
N THR A 108 -9.54 -2.14 -7.83
CA THR A 108 -9.13 -3.48 -8.26
C THR A 108 -8.41 -3.44 -9.60
N ASP A 109 -9.01 -2.81 -10.60
CA ASP A 109 -8.45 -2.71 -11.95
C ASP A 109 -7.14 -1.94 -11.96
N TYR A 110 -7.07 -0.86 -11.19
CA TYR A 110 -5.85 -0.07 -11.05
C TYR A 110 -4.70 -0.91 -10.45
N ILE A 111 -4.96 -1.61 -9.35
CA ILE A 111 -3.97 -2.45 -8.65
C ILE A 111 -3.49 -3.58 -9.57
N ILE A 112 -4.41 -4.27 -10.24
CA ILE A 112 -4.10 -5.33 -11.19
C ILE A 112 -3.24 -4.78 -12.35
N GLY A 113 -3.62 -3.65 -12.93
CA GLY A 113 -2.86 -3.01 -14.00
C GLY A 113 -1.45 -2.57 -13.57
N ARG A 114 -1.25 -2.22 -12.29
CA ARG A 114 0.08 -1.97 -11.72
C ARG A 114 0.89 -3.25 -11.57
N PHE A 115 0.27 -4.34 -11.13
CA PHE A 115 0.92 -5.64 -11.00
C PHE A 115 1.33 -6.25 -12.35
N GLU A 116 0.50 -6.11 -13.38
CA GLU A 116 0.85 -6.52 -14.75
C GLU A 116 2.06 -5.77 -15.30
N LYS A 117 2.21 -4.49 -14.97
CA LYS A 117 3.35 -3.66 -15.39
C LYS A 117 4.61 -3.89 -14.53
N GLN A 118 4.47 -4.33 -13.29
CA GLN A 118 5.53 -4.43 -12.30
C GLN A 118 5.47 -5.78 -11.57
N HIS A 119 5.87 -6.85 -12.26
CA HIS A 119 5.86 -8.22 -11.71
C HIS A 119 6.68 -8.35 -10.41
N SER A 120 7.80 -7.62 -10.28
CA SER A 120 8.61 -7.62 -9.06
C SER A 120 7.85 -7.05 -7.86
N LEU A 121 7.05 -5.99 -8.06
CA LEU A 121 6.19 -5.42 -7.02
C LEU A 121 5.13 -6.44 -6.59
N MET A 122 4.47 -7.07 -7.57
CA MET A 122 3.49 -8.11 -7.30
C MET A 122 4.09 -9.28 -6.51
N GLN A 123 5.22 -9.83 -6.97
CA GLN A 123 5.91 -10.93 -6.29
C GLN A 123 6.28 -10.55 -4.85
N PHE A 124 6.67 -9.31 -4.63
CA PHE A 124 7.05 -8.83 -3.32
C PHE A 124 5.84 -8.64 -2.40
N ILE A 125 4.76 -8.02 -2.88
CA ILE A 125 3.55 -7.76 -2.09
C ILE A 125 2.71 -9.02 -1.95
N ALA A 126 2.18 -9.56 -3.05
CA ALA A 126 1.16 -10.60 -3.02
C ALA A 126 1.61 -11.90 -2.34
N LYS A 127 2.90 -12.27 -2.48
CA LYS A 127 3.45 -13.47 -1.84
C LYS A 127 3.72 -13.32 -0.34
N ASN A 128 3.93 -12.10 0.13
CA ASN A 128 4.40 -11.84 1.51
C ASN A 128 3.41 -11.03 2.34
N LEU A 129 2.41 -10.40 1.71
CA LEU A 129 1.39 -9.65 2.42
C LEU A 129 0.47 -10.63 3.16
N SER A 130 0.56 -10.64 4.46
CA SER A 130 -0.44 -11.29 5.31
C SER A 130 -1.35 -10.24 5.93
N TRP A 131 -2.57 -10.64 6.28
CA TRP A 131 -3.50 -9.75 6.97
C TRP A 131 -2.89 -9.11 8.23
N GLY A 132 -2.08 -9.86 8.98
CA GLY A 132 -1.39 -9.32 10.15
C GLY A 132 -0.43 -8.18 9.86
N ILE A 133 0.31 -8.24 8.74
CA ILE A 133 1.18 -7.14 8.29
C ILE A 133 0.33 -5.93 7.91
N PHE A 134 -0.76 -6.16 7.16
CA PHE A 134 -1.66 -5.14 6.68
C PHE A 134 -2.38 -4.43 7.85
N LYS A 135 -2.95 -5.21 8.78
CA LYS A 135 -3.61 -4.69 9.98
C LYS A 135 -2.67 -3.86 10.87
N ASN A 136 -1.44 -4.33 11.07
CA ASN A 136 -0.43 -3.58 11.80
C ASN A 136 -0.06 -2.26 11.10
N ALA A 137 -0.06 -2.24 9.76
CA ALA A 137 0.19 -1.03 8.98
C ALA A 137 -0.91 0.02 9.16
N PHE A 138 -2.18 -0.39 9.19
CA PHE A 138 -3.31 0.53 9.45
C PHE A 138 -3.28 1.15 10.84
N SER A 139 -2.81 0.40 11.83
CA SER A 139 -2.74 0.87 13.22
C SER A 139 -1.49 1.68 13.53
N SER A 140 -0.55 1.78 12.58
CA SER A 140 0.76 2.37 12.80
C SER A 140 0.88 3.76 12.19
N THR A 141 1.26 4.73 12.99
CA THR A 141 1.63 6.08 12.52
C THR A 141 2.92 6.11 11.68
N GLU A 142 3.62 4.98 11.57
CA GLU A 142 4.83 4.87 10.74
C GLU A 142 4.53 4.80 9.24
N PHE A 143 3.29 4.41 8.86
CA PHE A 143 2.85 4.22 7.47
C PHE A 143 1.54 4.98 7.24
N PRO A 144 1.58 6.32 7.20
CA PRO A 144 0.39 7.14 7.01
C PRO A 144 -0.38 6.79 5.72
N GLU A 145 0.34 6.32 4.69
CA GLU A 145 -0.26 5.89 3.42
C GLU A 145 -1.16 4.65 3.59
N ALA A 146 -0.74 3.70 4.44
CA ALA A 146 -1.54 2.50 4.71
C ALA A 146 -2.72 2.79 5.63
N GLN A 147 -2.53 3.67 6.63
CA GLN A 147 -3.60 4.14 7.50
C GLN A 147 -4.67 4.88 6.69
N GLY A 148 -4.28 5.81 5.82
CA GLY A 148 -5.17 6.55 4.95
C GLY A 148 -6.03 5.64 4.06
N PHE A 149 -5.50 4.51 3.58
CA PHE A 149 -6.30 3.57 2.79
C PHE A 149 -7.50 3.00 3.56
N TYR A 150 -7.31 2.56 4.80
CA TYR A 150 -8.42 2.02 5.60
C TYR A 150 -9.44 3.10 5.97
N GLU A 151 -8.98 4.31 6.26
CA GLU A 151 -9.84 5.46 6.52
C GLU A 151 -10.69 5.80 5.28
N HIS A 152 -10.09 5.88 4.09
CA HIS A 152 -10.83 6.10 2.83
C HIS A 152 -11.83 4.99 2.52
N TYR A 153 -11.47 3.72 2.80
CA TYR A 153 -12.42 2.62 2.64
C TYR A 153 -13.66 2.76 3.52
N LEU A 154 -13.49 3.15 4.80
CA LEU A 154 -14.63 3.43 5.69
C LEU A 154 -15.42 4.67 5.28
N GLU A 155 -14.74 5.71 4.79
CA GLU A 155 -15.37 6.89 4.23
C GLU A 155 -16.20 6.58 2.98
N ALA A 156 -15.73 5.66 2.12
CA ALA A 156 -16.47 5.22 0.94
C ALA A 156 -17.77 4.50 1.31
N LEU A 157 -17.76 3.58 2.30
CA LEU A 157 -18.96 2.95 2.82
C LEU A 157 -19.99 4.01 3.29
N ASN A 158 -19.53 5.00 4.05
CA ASN A 158 -20.39 6.08 4.54
C ASN A 158 -20.90 6.99 3.41
N LYS A 159 -20.03 7.38 2.47
CA LYS A 159 -20.35 8.25 1.32
C LYS A 159 -21.48 7.68 0.47
N PHE A 160 -21.45 6.36 0.25
CA PHE A 160 -22.46 5.66 -0.56
C PHE A 160 -23.59 5.08 0.28
N ASN A 161 -23.65 5.38 1.58
CA ASN A 161 -24.67 4.89 2.50
C ASN A 161 -24.79 3.34 2.53
N VAL A 162 -23.66 2.65 2.39
CA VAL A 162 -23.60 1.19 2.40
C VAL A 162 -23.47 0.68 3.83
N LYS A 163 -24.43 -0.12 4.25
CA LYS A 163 -24.37 -0.81 5.54
C LYS A 163 -23.58 -2.10 5.42
N CYS A 164 -22.51 -2.20 6.18
CA CYS A 164 -21.68 -3.39 6.29
C CYS A 164 -21.42 -3.69 7.76
N GLU A 165 -21.88 -4.84 8.25
CA GLU A 165 -21.71 -5.22 9.65
C GLU A 165 -20.25 -5.52 9.98
N GLU A 166 -19.50 -6.11 9.04
CA GLU A 166 -18.12 -6.54 9.22
C GLU A 166 -17.17 -5.96 8.15
N PRO A 167 -16.93 -4.62 8.14
CA PRO A 167 -16.16 -3.97 7.09
C PRO A 167 -14.71 -4.47 7.04
N GLU A 168 -14.09 -4.80 8.17
CA GLU A 168 -12.74 -5.36 8.22
C GLU A 168 -12.68 -6.73 7.53
N LEU A 169 -13.70 -7.59 7.73
CA LEU A 169 -13.77 -8.93 7.12
C LEU A 169 -14.00 -8.84 5.61
N LEU A 170 -14.84 -7.91 5.17
CA LEU A 170 -15.05 -7.64 3.74
C LEU A 170 -13.75 -7.22 3.07
N LEU A 171 -13.05 -6.24 3.63
CA LEU A 171 -11.78 -5.76 3.10
C LEU A 171 -10.72 -6.87 3.07
N PHE A 172 -10.62 -7.65 4.15
CA PHE A 172 -9.74 -8.82 4.22
C PHE A 172 -10.03 -9.79 3.06
N THR A 173 -11.30 -10.13 2.85
CA THR A 173 -11.71 -11.09 1.82
C THR A 173 -11.36 -10.58 0.42
N ILE A 174 -11.58 -9.29 0.15
CA ILE A 174 -11.21 -8.66 -1.13
C ILE A 174 -9.70 -8.75 -1.35
N ILE A 175 -8.89 -8.38 -0.36
CA ILE A 175 -7.42 -8.37 -0.47
C ILE A 175 -6.86 -9.77 -0.71
N GLU A 176 -7.32 -10.77 0.05
CA GLU A 176 -6.86 -12.15 -0.10
C GLU A 176 -7.29 -12.75 -1.45
N LEU A 177 -8.53 -12.49 -1.87
CA LEU A 177 -9.02 -12.89 -3.19
C LEU A 177 -8.14 -12.32 -4.30
N LEU A 178 -7.92 -11.00 -4.30
CA LEU A 178 -7.13 -10.31 -5.31
C LEU A 178 -5.67 -10.79 -5.29
N GLY A 179 -5.04 -10.84 -4.14
CA GLY A 179 -3.65 -11.22 -3.98
C GLY A 179 -3.37 -12.63 -4.49
N SER A 180 -4.20 -13.60 -4.10
CA SER A 180 -4.01 -15.00 -4.43
C SER A 180 -4.32 -15.31 -5.89
N THR A 181 -5.47 -14.87 -6.40
CA THR A 181 -5.92 -15.22 -7.76
C THR A 181 -5.13 -14.49 -8.83
N SER A 182 -4.89 -13.17 -8.65
CA SER A 182 -4.13 -12.38 -9.62
C SER A 182 -2.68 -12.85 -9.74
N TYR A 183 -2.06 -13.33 -8.65
CA TYR A 183 -0.70 -13.81 -8.65
C TYR A 183 -0.48 -14.91 -9.69
N ASN A 184 -1.35 -15.91 -9.71
CA ASN A 184 -1.26 -17.02 -10.63
C ASN A 184 -1.59 -16.62 -12.08
N CYS A 185 -2.64 -15.81 -12.27
CA CYS A 185 -3.08 -15.36 -13.59
C CYS A 185 -2.03 -14.44 -14.26
N ILE A 186 -1.40 -13.55 -13.50
CA ILE A 186 -0.41 -12.60 -14.06
C ILE A 186 0.93 -13.27 -14.30
N LEU A 187 1.48 -14.00 -13.32
CA LEU A 187 2.85 -14.51 -13.41
C LEU A 187 2.96 -15.83 -14.18
N TYR A 188 1.98 -16.69 -14.04
CA TYR A 188 2.03 -18.05 -14.63
C TYR A 188 1.00 -18.26 -15.74
N LYS A 189 0.06 -17.30 -15.93
CA LYS A 189 -1.06 -17.41 -16.88
C LYS A 189 -1.89 -18.68 -16.64
N GLN A 190 -2.09 -19.02 -15.38
CA GLN A 190 -2.79 -20.24 -14.95
C GLN A 190 -3.83 -19.91 -13.87
N PRO A 191 -5.02 -20.57 -13.94
CA PRO A 191 -5.49 -21.48 -14.99
C PRO A 191 -5.78 -20.75 -16.31
N VAL A 192 -5.90 -19.40 -16.29
CA VAL A 192 -6.12 -18.50 -17.42
C VAL A 192 -5.27 -17.26 -17.28
N THR A 193 -5.19 -16.43 -18.30
CA THR A 193 -4.54 -15.11 -18.24
C THR A 193 -5.35 -14.16 -17.36
N MET A 194 -4.72 -13.08 -16.86
CA MET A 194 -5.44 -12.06 -16.09
C MET A 194 -6.55 -11.39 -16.90
N GLN A 195 -6.33 -11.19 -18.18
CA GLN A 195 -7.31 -10.59 -19.10
C GLN A 195 -8.58 -11.46 -19.25
N GLU A 196 -8.42 -12.78 -19.30
CA GLU A 196 -9.55 -13.72 -19.31
C GLU A 196 -10.22 -13.83 -17.96
N TYR A 197 -9.46 -13.73 -16.87
CA TYR A 197 -9.98 -13.85 -15.51
C TYR A 197 -10.72 -12.61 -15.03
N LEU A 198 -10.33 -11.42 -15.44
CA LEU A 198 -10.85 -10.14 -14.92
C LEU A 198 -12.37 -10.03 -14.93
N PRO A 199 -13.10 -10.41 -16.00
CA PRO A 199 -14.58 -10.38 -16.00
C PRO A 199 -15.20 -11.34 -14.96
N HIS A 200 -14.53 -12.45 -14.66
CA HIS A 200 -14.97 -13.38 -13.62
C HIS A 200 -14.73 -12.80 -12.23
N LEU A 201 -13.58 -12.15 -12.02
CA LEU A 201 -13.24 -11.49 -10.78
C LEU A 201 -14.24 -10.38 -10.45
N HIS A 202 -14.62 -9.55 -11.42
CA HIS A 202 -15.64 -8.51 -11.22
C HIS A 202 -16.98 -9.11 -10.78
N ARG A 203 -17.42 -10.21 -11.37
CA ARG A 203 -18.65 -10.89 -10.93
C ARG A 203 -18.55 -11.47 -9.52
N ILE A 204 -17.38 -11.99 -9.15
CA ILE A 204 -17.14 -12.49 -7.80
C ILE A 204 -17.19 -11.35 -6.79
N LEU A 205 -16.52 -10.22 -7.09
CA LEU A 205 -16.55 -9.03 -6.25
C LEU A 205 -17.96 -8.48 -6.09
N HIS A 206 -18.72 -8.38 -7.16
CA HIS A 206 -20.13 -7.99 -7.10
C HIS A 206 -20.94 -8.89 -6.14
N GLN A 207 -20.85 -10.21 -6.26
CA GLN A 207 -21.53 -11.14 -5.36
C GLN A 207 -21.01 -11.06 -3.92
N LEU A 208 -19.72 -10.83 -3.75
CA LEU A 208 -19.12 -10.65 -2.43
C LEU A 208 -19.67 -9.39 -1.75
N LEU A 209 -19.76 -8.27 -2.49
CA LEU A 209 -20.33 -7.03 -1.97
C LEU A 209 -21.79 -7.24 -1.55
N ILE A 210 -22.63 -7.85 -2.38
CA ILE A 210 -24.03 -8.20 -2.03
C ILE A 210 -24.09 -9.05 -0.75
N ALA A 211 -23.18 -10.00 -0.57
CA ALA A 211 -23.18 -10.88 0.60
C ALA A 211 -22.81 -10.20 1.91
N PHE A 212 -22.04 -9.10 1.84
CA PHE A 212 -21.54 -8.38 3.03
C PHE A 212 -22.25 -7.05 3.30
N THR A 213 -23.00 -6.55 2.33
CA THR A 213 -23.62 -5.22 2.44
C THR A 213 -25.10 -5.29 2.20
N GLU A 214 -25.84 -4.43 2.91
CA GLU A 214 -27.25 -4.14 2.63
C GLU A 214 -27.29 -2.80 1.87
N GLU A 215 -27.97 -2.78 0.73
CA GLU A 215 -28.37 -1.51 0.11
C GLU A 215 -29.44 -0.86 0.98
N ALA A 216 -29.20 0.39 1.37
CA ALA A 216 -30.11 1.15 2.22
C ALA A 216 -31.23 1.80 1.40
#